data_6751a084a32db4d594ab49e47217eea1
#
_entry.id   6751a084a32db4d594ab49e47217eea1
#
_cell.length_a   1.000
_cell.length_b   1.000
_cell.length_c   1.000
_cell.angle_alpha   90.00
_cell.angle_beta   90.00
_cell.angle_gamma   90.00
#
_symmetry.space_group_name_H-M   'P 1'
#
loop_
_entity.id
_entity.type
_entity.pdbx_description
1 polymer ?
#
loop_
_entity_poly.entity_id
_entity_poly.type
_entity_poly.pdbx_seq_one_letter_code
_entity_poly.pdbx_strand_id
1 'polypeptide(L)'
;MLTFEKIMQVFEVILRQDPLYEVVSTSRGYTLLGWDSYRNQWYSAELLETPVDMLDALLDNYSSNLELQFTGGERDDLTEQEKKVIEDQCKQLRKNCLSE
;
A
#
# COMPACT_ATOMS: atom_id res chain seq x y z
N MET A 1 -13.34 -8.43 12.77
CA MET A 1 -12.73 -7.16 13.25
C MET A 1 -11.43 -6.89 12.50
N LEU A 2 -11.22 -5.66 12.09
CA LEU A 2 -9.99 -5.27 11.41
C LEU A 2 -8.84 -5.19 12.42
N THR A 3 -7.71 -5.86 12.12
CA THR A 3 -6.52 -5.86 12.96
C THR A 3 -5.29 -5.57 12.13
N PHE A 4 -4.23 -5.08 12.77
CA PHE A 4 -2.93 -4.87 12.12
C PHE A 4 -2.41 -6.18 11.53
N GLU A 5 -2.50 -7.27 12.28
CA GLU A 5 -1.99 -8.58 11.87
C GLU A 5 -2.68 -9.08 10.61
N LYS A 6 -4.00 -8.91 10.53
CA LYS A 6 -4.76 -9.33 9.35
C LYS A 6 -4.35 -8.53 8.12
N ILE A 7 -4.18 -7.22 8.27
CA ILE A 7 -3.74 -6.35 7.18
C ILE A 7 -2.34 -6.77 6.70
N MET A 8 -1.42 -7.00 7.63
CA MET A 8 -0.08 -7.45 7.29
C MET A 8 -0.10 -8.78 6.54
N GLN A 9 -0.96 -9.70 6.96
CA GLN A 9 -1.13 -10.99 6.30
C GLN A 9 -1.62 -10.83 4.87
N VAL A 10 -2.64 -9.99 4.66
CA VAL A 10 -3.24 -9.77 3.34
C VAL A 10 -2.24 -9.07 2.39
N PHE A 11 -1.47 -8.11 2.90
CA PHE A 11 -0.54 -7.32 2.08
C PHE A 11 0.88 -7.91 2.01
N GLU A 12 1.13 -9.05 2.64
CA GLU A 12 2.48 -9.63 2.72
C GLU A 12 3.17 -9.76 1.36
N VAL A 13 2.49 -10.35 0.38
CA VAL A 13 3.06 -10.56 -0.96
C VAL A 13 3.30 -9.22 -1.65
N ILE A 14 2.33 -8.31 -1.54
CA ILE A 14 2.42 -6.98 -2.15
C ILE A 14 3.62 -6.21 -1.61
N LEU A 15 3.79 -6.21 -0.29
CA LEU A 15 4.90 -5.51 0.35
C LEU A 15 6.25 -6.11 0.00
N ARG A 16 6.33 -7.43 -0.16
CA ARG A 16 7.57 -8.08 -0.58
C ARG A 16 7.97 -7.72 -2.00
N GLN A 17 7.00 -7.43 -2.86
CA GLN A 17 7.25 -7.11 -4.26
C GLN A 17 7.52 -5.63 -4.48
N ASP A 18 7.25 -4.79 -3.49
CA ASP A 18 7.42 -3.34 -3.61
C ASP A 18 8.71 -2.91 -2.90
N PRO A 19 9.76 -2.54 -3.66
CA PRO A 19 11.03 -2.13 -3.06
C PRO A 19 11.01 -0.72 -2.46
N LEU A 20 9.94 0.05 -2.69
CA LEU A 20 9.87 1.44 -2.28
C LEU A 20 9.17 1.67 -0.94
N TYR A 21 8.45 0.67 -0.44
CA TYR A 21 7.69 0.79 0.80
C TYR A 21 7.89 -0.42 1.68
N GLU A 22 7.93 -0.19 2.98
CA GLU A 22 8.06 -1.25 3.96
C GLU A 22 7.32 -0.86 5.23
N VAL A 23 6.68 -1.84 5.88
CA VAL A 23 6.04 -1.63 7.17
C VAL A 23 6.89 -2.32 8.22
N VAL A 24 7.28 -1.58 9.25
CA VAL A 24 8.09 -2.11 10.34
C VAL A 24 7.37 -1.90 11.67
N SER A 25 7.63 -2.81 12.61
CA SER A 25 7.11 -2.69 13.97
C SER A 25 8.19 -2.03 14.84
N THR A 26 7.79 -1.00 15.56
CA THR A 26 8.68 -0.28 16.46
C THR A 26 8.09 -0.27 17.87
N SER A 27 8.81 0.30 18.81
CA SER A 27 8.30 0.48 20.18
C SER A 27 7.07 1.40 20.22
N ARG A 28 6.82 2.17 19.17
CA ARG A 28 5.70 3.09 19.06
C ARG A 28 4.54 2.53 18.24
N GLY A 29 4.71 1.34 17.63
CA GLY A 29 3.70 0.71 16.79
C GLY A 29 4.22 0.48 15.37
N TYR A 30 3.30 0.24 14.44
CA TYR A 30 3.65 0.03 13.04
C TYR A 30 3.97 1.35 12.35
N THR A 31 5.01 1.33 11.53
CA THR A 31 5.47 2.51 10.80
C THR A 31 5.67 2.15 9.33
N LEU A 32 5.12 2.98 8.43
CA LEU A 32 5.31 2.84 6.99
C LEU A 32 6.53 3.65 6.58
N LEU A 33 7.51 3.00 5.94
CA LEU A 33 8.73 3.63 5.46
C LEU A 33 8.71 3.75 3.94
N GLY A 34 9.20 4.87 3.43
CA GLY A 34 9.39 5.08 1.99
C GLY A 34 10.88 5.16 1.67
N TRP A 35 11.29 4.44 0.61
CA TRP A 35 12.68 4.37 0.18
C TRP A 35 12.98 5.31 -0.96
N ASP A 36 14.06 6.09 -0.84
CA ASP A 36 14.56 6.96 -1.91
C ASP A 36 15.76 6.28 -2.57
N SER A 37 15.55 5.73 -3.78
CA SER A 37 16.58 4.99 -4.49
C SER A 37 17.70 5.88 -5.04
N TYR A 38 17.44 7.16 -5.22
CA TYR A 38 18.48 8.11 -5.67
C TYR A 38 19.46 8.41 -4.54
N ARG A 39 18.95 8.62 -3.33
CA ARG A 39 19.77 8.95 -2.17
C ARG A 39 20.18 7.73 -1.36
N ASN A 40 19.63 6.57 -1.70
CA ASN A 40 19.89 5.30 -1.04
C ASN A 40 19.62 5.38 0.46
N GLN A 41 18.44 5.91 0.82
CA GLN A 41 18.03 6.10 2.20
C GLN A 41 16.51 6.17 2.34
N TRP A 42 16.01 5.97 3.55
CA TRP A 42 14.60 6.18 3.83
C TRP A 42 14.33 7.68 3.83
N TYR A 43 13.25 8.11 3.15
CA TYR A 43 12.90 9.53 3.06
C TYR A 43 11.66 9.88 3.87
N SER A 44 10.85 8.91 4.27
CA SER A 44 9.67 9.17 5.05
C SER A 44 9.41 8.05 6.05
N ALA A 45 8.76 8.40 7.14
CA ALA A 45 8.31 7.46 8.15
C ALA A 45 6.96 7.95 8.66
N GLU A 46 5.93 7.13 8.52
CA GLU A 46 4.57 7.47 8.93
C GLU A 46 4.09 6.47 9.97
N LEU A 47 3.74 6.98 11.16
CA LEU A 47 3.18 6.15 12.22
C LEU A 47 1.73 5.78 11.88
N LEU A 48 1.44 4.48 11.88
CA LEU A 48 0.11 3.95 11.58
C LEU A 48 -0.58 3.65 12.91
N GLU A 49 -1.37 4.61 13.39
CA GLU A 49 -1.92 4.55 14.75
C GLU A 49 -3.04 3.53 14.91
N THR A 50 -3.83 3.31 13.86
CA THR A 50 -4.96 2.37 13.91
C THR A 50 -4.92 1.41 12.74
N PRO A 51 -5.61 0.25 12.83
CA PRO A 51 -5.73 -0.63 11.66
C PRO A 51 -6.36 0.04 10.45
N VAL A 52 -7.32 0.94 10.65
CA VAL A 52 -7.93 1.69 9.54
C VAL A 52 -6.88 2.57 8.85
N ASP A 53 -6.06 3.27 9.64
CA ASP A 53 -4.99 4.11 9.09
C ASP A 53 -4.00 3.28 8.27
N MET A 54 -3.63 2.10 8.78
CA MET A 54 -2.74 1.19 8.06
C MET A 54 -3.38 0.73 6.74
N LEU A 55 -4.63 0.29 6.78
CA LEU A 55 -5.32 -0.19 5.59
C LEU A 55 -5.41 0.92 4.54
N ASP A 56 -5.81 2.13 4.93
CA ASP A 56 -5.92 3.25 4.00
C ASP A 56 -4.57 3.62 3.38
N ALA A 57 -3.51 3.66 4.19
CA ALA A 57 -2.17 3.99 3.71
C ALA A 57 -1.65 2.94 2.70
N LEU A 58 -1.84 1.65 3.00
CA LEU A 58 -1.39 0.58 2.12
C LEU A 58 -2.21 0.51 0.84
N LEU A 59 -3.52 0.77 0.90
CA LEU A 59 -4.36 0.84 -0.29
C LEU A 59 -3.97 2.02 -1.18
N ASP A 60 -3.66 3.17 -0.60
CA ASP A 60 -3.21 4.34 -1.36
C ASP A 60 -1.91 4.04 -2.10
N ASN A 61 -0.94 3.41 -1.42
CA ASN A 61 0.33 3.04 -2.04
C ASN A 61 0.13 2.01 -3.15
N TYR A 62 -0.72 1.01 -2.92
CA TYR A 62 -1.04 -0.01 -3.90
C TYR A 62 -1.70 0.59 -5.14
N SER A 63 -2.67 1.47 -4.94
CA SER A 63 -3.36 2.17 -6.02
C SER A 63 -2.39 3.00 -6.85
N SER A 64 -1.51 3.76 -6.19
CA SER A 64 -0.52 4.60 -6.88
C SER A 64 0.46 3.75 -7.69
N ASN A 65 0.89 2.61 -7.15
CA ASN A 65 1.78 1.70 -7.85
C ASN A 65 1.12 1.11 -9.11
N LEU A 66 -0.15 0.69 -9.00
CA LEU A 66 -0.89 0.19 -10.16
C LEU A 66 -1.07 1.27 -11.21
N GLU A 67 -1.37 2.49 -10.79
CA GLU A 67 -1.51 3.62 -11.71
C GLU A 67 -0.21 3.84 -12.49
N LEU A 68 0.91 3.81 -11.81
CA LEU A 68 2.21 3.96 -12.45
C LEU A 68 2.49 2.80 -13.42
N GLN A 69 2.15 1.57 -13.04
CA GLN A 69 2.33 0.40 -13.91
C GLN A 69 1.51 0.52 -15.19
N PHE A 70 0.25 0.95 -15.09
CA PHE A 70 -0.62 1.08 -16.26
C PHE A 70 -0.20 2.20 -17.17
N THR A 71 0.21 3.34 -16.62
CA THR A 71 0.61 4.50 -17.44
C THR A 71 2.05 4.41 -17.91
N GLY A 72 2.88 3.59 -17.26
CA GLY A 72 4.30 3.48 -17.54
C GLY A 72 5.06 4.76 -17.30
N GLY A 73 4.43 5.73 -16.61
CA GLY A 73 5.00 7.05 -16.40
C GLY A 73 4.93 7.94 -17.63
N GLU A 74 4.32 7.48 -18.73
CA GLU A 74 4.28 8.20 -20.01
C GLU A 74 2.94 8.89 -20.24
N ARG A 75 1.84 8.35 -19.69
CA ARG A 75 0.50 8.93 -19.83
C ARG A 75 0.12 9.64 -18.53
N ASP A 76 -0.56 10.76 -18.65
CA ASP A 76 -1.02 11.51 -17.49
C ASP A 76 -2.29 10.91 -16.86
N ASP A 77 -3.13 10.25 -17.68
CA ASP A 77 -4.41 9.75 -17.23
C ASP A 77 -4.58 8.25 -17.47
N LEU A 78 -5.34 7.62 -16.59
CA LEU A 78 -5.78 6.24 -16.73
C LEU A 78 -7.01 6.18 -17.65
N THR A 79 -7.17 5.06 -18.37
CA THR A 79 -8.42 4.78 -19.07
C THR A 79 -9.50 4.41 -18.04
N GLU A 80 -10.77 4.50 -18.43
CA GLU A 80 -11.86 4.11 -17.55
C GLU A 80 -11.77 2.64 -17.13
N GLN A 81 -11.34 1.77 -18.04
CA GLN A 81 -11.15 0.35 -17.73
C GLN A 81 -10.04 0.15 -16.71
N GLU A 82 -8.93 0.86 -16.84
CA GLU A 82 -7.82 0.79 -15.89
C GLU A 82 -8.23 1.28 -14.50
N LYS A 83 -8.99 2.38 -14.45
CA LYS A 83 -9.52 2.89 -13.18
C LYS A 83 -10.39 1.85 -12.49
N LYS A 84 -11.22 1.16 -13.26
CA LYS A 84 -12.09 0.12 -12.73
C LYS A 84 -11.29 -1.06 -12.18
N VAL A 85 -10.24 -1.48 -12.87
CA VAL A 85 -9.38 -2.56 -12.41
C VAL A 85 -8.76 -2.21 -11.06
N ILE A 86 -8.22 -1.01 -10.93
CA ILE A 86 -7.60 -0.54 -9.67
C ILE A 86 -8.66 -0.53 -8.56
N GLU A 87 -9.82 0.04 -8.84
CA GLU A 87 -10.90 0.13 -7.86
C GLU A 87 -11.35 -1.26 -7.41
N ASP A 88 -11.54 -2.20 -8.34
CA ASP A 88 -11.98 -3.55 -8.02
C ASP A 88 -10.94 -4.30 -7.18
N GLN A 89 -9.64 -4.14 -7.49
CA GLN A 89 -8.58 -4.77 -6.71
C GLN A 89 -8.47 -4.19 -5.31
N CYS A 90 -8.60 -2.88 -5.17
CA CYS A 90 -8.60 -2.23 -3.87
C CYS A 90 -9.78 -2.68 -3.01
N LYS A 91 -10.97 -2.80 -3.63
CA LYS A 91 -12.16 -3.33 -2.94
C LYS A 91 -11.95 -4.76 -2.47
N GLN A 92 -11.32 -5.59 -3.29
CA GLN A 92 -11.06 -6.98 -2.93
C GLN A 92 -10.08 -7.08 -1.77
N LEU A 93 -9.02 -6.28 -1.78
CA LEU A 93 -8.05 -6.25 -0.68
C LEU A 93 -8.69 -5.79 0.61
N ARG A 94 -9.51 -4.74 0.55
CA ARG A 94 -10.25 -4.25 1.73
C ARG A 94 -11.16 -5.34 2.28
N LYS A 95 -11.88 -6.02 1.40
CA LYS A 95 -12.77 -7.12 1.78
C LYS A 95 -12.00 -8.25 2.46
N ASN A 96 -10.83 -8.60 1.91
CA ASN A 96 -9.99 -9.65 2.47
C ASN A 96 -9.50 -9.29 3.89
N CYS A 97 -9.20 -8.03 4.12
CA CYS A 97 -8.79 -7.56 5.45
C CYS A 97 -9.92 -7.59 6.46
N LEU A 98 -11.16 -7.38 6.00
CA LEU A 98 -12.34 -7.36 6.87
C LEU A 98 -12.95 -8.76 7.04
N SER A 99 -12.51 -9.74 6.28
CA SER A 99 -12.99 -11.12 6.34
C SER A 99 -12.44 -11.82 7.58
N GLU A 100 -13.29 -12.59 8.23
CA GLU A 100 -12.90 -13.41 9.40
C GLU A 100 -12.57 -14.85 9.00
#